data_e1cf8ce2dfc414549b0e0020dab703e1
#
_entry.id   e1cf8ce2dfc414549b0e0020dab703e1
#
_cell.length_a   1.000
_cell.length_b   1.000
_cell.length_c   1.000
_cell.angle_alpha   90.00
_cell.angle_beta   90.00
_cell.angle_gamma   90.00
#
_symmetry.space_group_name_H-M   'P 1'
#
loop_
_entity.id
_entity.type
_entity.pdbx_description
1 polymer ?
#
loop_
_entity_poly.entity_id
_entity_poly.type
_entity_poly.pdbx_seq_one_letter_code
_entity_poly.pdbx_strand_id
1 'polypeptide(L)'
;VRILCDYLVVHGFLTKDGEQYRMTPSTRMFLDRNSPAFMGSAVEFTAAPEVLNNFLRDPAAVVRNGGSAGLANISADNPVWSKFARGMGSFTGLSAKILADEISGWPSPPKKVLDIAAGPGLFGIEIAKAFPSTEIVAVDWGAVLELSKQNAEKSGVADRYRTIAGSAFDVDWGPGYDLVLLPNFLHHFDLPPCAELLRKITASLAADGRIVAVDFVPNEDGVSPPFPAAFSWEMLASTPAGQAYRQSELTEMAKLAGLAGVTVKPMPPTPASIILFE
;
A
#
# COMPACT_ATOMS: atom_id res chain seq x y z
N VAL A 1 -5.02 27.83 22.49
CA VAL A 1 -3.98 27.79 21.43
C VAL A 1 -2.59 27.65 22.03
N ARG A 2 -2.14 28.54 22.94
CA ARG A 2 -0.77 28.56 23.53
C ARG A 2 -0.35 27.18 24.06
N ILE A 3 -1.14 26.55 24.92
CA ILE A 3 -0.83 25.23 25.52
C ILE A 3 -0.59 24.16 24.43
N LEU A 4 -1.41 24.17 23.38
CA LEU A 4 -1.23 23.24 22.24
C LEU A 4 0.10 23.54 21.50
N CYS A 5 0.40 24.80 21.25
CA CYS A 5 1.65 25.19 20.60
C CYS A 5 2.88 24.81 21.45
N ASP A 6 2.82 25.04 22.77
CA ASP A 6 3.88 24.64 23.70
C ASP A 6 4.07 23.10 23.68
N TYR A 7 2.98 22.32 23.64
CA TYR A 7 3.05 20.87 23.49
C TYR A 7 3.69 20.44 22.16
N LEU A 8 3.33 21.10 21.05
CA LEU A 8 3.94 20.83 19.75
C LEU A 8 5.41 21.22 19.68
N VAL A 9 5.87 22.20 20.48
CA VAL A 9 7.30 22.51 20.64
C VAL A 9 8.02 21.37 21.35
N VAL A 10 7.47 20.84 22.44
CA VAL A 10 8.04 19.69 23.17
C VAL A 10 8.25 18.48 22.23
N HIS A 11 7.32 18.27 21.30
CA HIS A 11 7.38 17.17 20.33
C HIS A 11 8.12 17.49 19.03
N GLY A 12 8.78 18.65 18.93
CA GLY A 12 9.61 19.01 17.78
C GLY A 12 8.87 19.41 16.50
N PHE A 13 7.54 19.63 16.56
CA PHE A 13 6.77 20.15 15.44
C PHE A 13 6.92 21.65 15.26
N LEU A 14 7.07 22.37 16.35
CA LEU A 14 7.25 23.81 16.36
C LEU A 14 8.56 24.19 17.09
N THR A 15 9.04 25.37 16.80
CA THR A 15 10.01 26.12 17.63
C THR A 15 9.33 27.31 18.27
N LYS A 16 9.84 27.76 19.42
CA LYS A 16 9.36 28.92 20.15
C LYS A 16 10.48 29.94 20.36
N ASP A 17 10.21 31.20 20.04
CA ASP A 17 11.09 32.31 20.30
C ASP A 17 10.26 33.44 20.96
N GLY A 18 10.47 33.66 22.26
CA GLY A 18 9.59 34.49 23.07
C GLY A 18 8.15 34.00 23.02
N GLU A 19 7.24 34.83 22.54
CA GLU A 19 5.80 34.49 22.36
C GLU A 19 5.44 34.02 20.95
N GLN A 20 6.44 33.85 20.06
CA GLN A 20 6.24 33.46 18.69
C GLN A 20 6.51 31.98 18.46
N TYR A 21 5.67 31.33 17.66
CA TYR A 21 5.82 29.94 17.24
C TYR A 21 6.08 29.86 15.73
N ARG A 22 6.94 28.93 15.34
CA ARG A 22 7.28 28.68 13.93
C ARG A 22 7.34 27.19 13.68
N MET A 23 6.94 26.77 12.48
CA MET A 23 7.14 25.38 12.05
C MET A 23 8.64 25.06 11.95
N THR A 24 9.04 23.87 12.41
CA THR A 24 10.36 23.33 12.12
C THR A 24 10.50 23.07 10.61
N PRO A 25 11.74 22.93 10.07
CA PRO A 25 11.94 22.60 8.65
C PRO A 25 11.15 21.35 8.21
N SER A 26 11.20 20.28 9.01
CA SER A 26 10.45 19.05 8.72
C SER A 26 8.94 19.27 8.74
N THR A 27 8.42 19.98 9.73
CA THR A 27 6.98 20.31 9.82
C THR A 27 6.54 21.14 8.63
N ARG A 28 7.33 22.13 8.22
CA ARG A 28 7.04 22.95 7.04
C ARG A 28 7.04 22.09 5.77
N MET A 29 7.99 21.17 5.63
CA MET A 29 8.08 20.30 4.45
C MET A 29 6.89 19.34 4.37
N PHE A 30 6.54 18.67 5.47
CA PHE A 30 5.61 17.54 5.44
C PHE A 30 4.19 17.86 5.94
N LEU A 31 3.99 18.94 6.70
CA LEU A 31 2.69 19.26 7.30
C LEU A 31 2.11 20.61 6.87
N ASP A 32 2.84 21.42 6.11
CA ASP A 32 2.27 22.62 5.46
C ASP A 32 1.50 22.17 4.21
N ARG A 33 0.20 22.52 4.14
CA ARG A 33 -0.69 22.18 3.00
C ARG A 33 -0.21 22.76 1.66
N ASN A 34 0.62 23.79 1.68
CA ASN A 34 1.19 24.41 0.48
C ASN A 34 2.50 23.73 0.03
N SER A 35 3.03 22.79 0.81
CA SER A 35 4.24 22.05 0.43
C SER A 35 3.94 20.98 -0.61
N PRO A 36 4.77 20.84 -1.67
CA PRO A 36 4.65 19.74 -2.62
C PRO A 36 4.89 18.36 -1.98
N ALA A 37 5.52 18.31 -0.80
CA ALA A 37 5.76 17.10 -0.03
C ALA A 37 4.74 16.92 1.13
N PHE A 38 3.59 17.59 1.08
CA PHE A 38 2.58 17.51 2.13
C PHE A 38 2.09 16.07 2.37
N MET A 39 2.22 15.61 3.61
CA MET A 39 1.82 14.27 4.06
C MET A 39 0.71 14.30 5.12
N GLY A 40 0.24 15.48 5.51
CA GLY A 40 -0.73 15.62 6.59
C GLY A 40 -2.10 14.99 6.31
N SER A 41 -2.43 14.68 5.06
CA SER A 41 -3.63 13.92 4.71
C SER A 41 -3.64 12.50 5.31
N ALA A 42 -2.48 11.92 5.59
CA ALA A 42 -2.40 10.62 6.25
C ALA A 42 -3.00 10.63 7.67
N VAL A 43 -2.96 11.77 8.35
CA VAL A 43 -3.56 11.93 9.69
C VAL A 43 -5.08 11.74 9.64
N GLU A 44 -5.73 12.09 8.53
CA GLU A 44 -7.17 11.89 8.35
C GLU A 44 -7.55 10.40 8.39
N PHE A 45 -6.65 9.53 7.93
CA PHE A 45 -6.82 8.08 8.03
C PHE A 45 -6.33 7.56 9.39
N THR A 46 -5.07 7.82 9.77
CA THR A 46 -4.46 7.22 10.97
C THR A 46 -5.11 7.69 12.27
N ALA A 47 -5.67 8.91 12.29
CA ALA A 47 -6.44 9.43 13.42
C ALA A 47 -7.96 9.25 13.26
N ALA A 48 -8.43 8.52 12.23
CA ALA A 48 -9.84 8.23 12.08
C ALA A 48 -10.34 7.38 13.26
N PRO A 49 -11.53 7.67 13.82
CA PRO A 49 -12.07 6.91 14.94
C PRO A 49 -12.15 5.41 14.68
N GLU A 50 -12.43 5.02 13.44
CA GLU A 50 -12.48 3.63 13.01
C GLU A 50 -11.12 2.93 13.17
N VAL A 51 -10.03 3.62 12.89
CA VAL A 51 -8.65 3.11 13.02
C VAL A 51 -8.22 3.12 14.48
N LEU A 52 -8.36 4.26 15.17
CA LEU A 52 -7.96 4.40 16.57
C LEU A 52 -8.71 3.43 17.50
N ASN A 53 -9.99 3.16 17.24
CA ASN A 53 -10.77 2.22 18.05
C ASN A 53 -10.23 0.78 17.98
N ASN A 54 -9.62 0.37 16.86
CA ASN A 54 -9.00 -0.95 16.75
C ASN A 54 -7.83 -1.11 17.72
N PHE A 55 -7.06 -0.03 17.96
CA PHE A 55 -5.89 -0.06 18.86
C PHE A 55 -6.23 0.25 20.31
N LEU A 56 -7.17 1.18 20.54
CA LEU A 56 -7.36 1.79 21.86
C LEU A 56 -8.49 1.16 22.66
N ARG A 57 -9.45 0.49 22.03
CA ARG A 57 -10.66 0.04 22.69
C ARG A 57 -10.42 -1.15 23.63
N ASP A 58 -9.77 -2.20 23.14
CA ASP A 58 -9.33 -3.35 23.94
C ASP A 58 -8.14 -4.06 23.28
N PRO A 59 -6.92 -3.53 23.43
CA PRO A 59 -5.73 -4.14 22.83
C PRO A 59 -5.44 -5.54 23.38
N ALA A 60 -5.86 -5.81 24.62
CA ALA A 60 -5.68 -7.13 25.22
C ALA A 60 -6.58 -8.19 24.57
N ALA A 61 -7.79 -7.82 24.14
CA ALA A 61 -8.65 -8.72 23.39
C ALA A 61 -8.06 -9.06 22.02
N VAL A 62 -7.50 -8.07 21.31
CA VAL A 62 -6.82 -8.29 20.02
C VAL A 62 -5.70 -9.32 20.15
N VAL A 63 -4.86 -9.19 21.19
CA VAL A 63 -3.77 -10.15 21.45
C VAL A 63 -4.31 -11.54 21.80
N ARG A 64 -5.33 -11.62 22.68
CA ARG A 64 -5.90 -12.92 23.07
C ARG A 64 -6.57 -13.65 21.91
N ASN A 65 -7.18 -12.92 20.99
CA ASN A 65 -7.89 -13.48 19.84
C ASN A 65 -6.97 -13.77 18.63
N GLY A 66 -5.73 -13.28 18.66
CA GLY A 66 -4.80 -13.42 17.54
C GLY A 66 -5.18 -12.58 16.32
N GLY A 67 -5.91 -11.48 16.53
CA GLY A 67 -6.36 -10.56 15.47
C GLY A 67 -7.66 -9.85 15.83
N SER A 68 -8.10 -8.95 14.98
CA SER A 68 -9.38 -8.26 15.17
C SER A 68 -10.55 -9.19 14.84
N ALA A 69 -11.63 -9.12 15.64
CA ALA A 69 -12.84 -9.92 15.45
C ALA A 69 -13.65 -9.53 14.18
N GLY A 70 -13.27 -8.48 13.47
CA GLY A 70 -14.06 -7.88 12.42
C GLY A 70 -13.46 -7.94 11.04
N LEU A 71 -14.00 -8.77 10.16
CA LEU A 71 -13.83 -8.65 8.71
C LEU A 71 -14.42 -7.35 8.14
N ALA A 72 -15.15 -6.58 8.94
CA ALA A 72 -15.73 -5.30 8.55
C ALA A 72 -14.68 -4.32 7.99
N ASN A 73 -13.43 -4.43 8.44
CA ASN A 73 -12.34 -3.58 7.97
C ASN A 73 -11.93 -3.87 6.51
N ILE A 74 -12.18 -5.06 6.01
CA ILE A 74 -11.86 -5.46 4.63
C ILE A 74 -13.11 -5.62 3.75
N SER A 75 -14.30 -5.24 4.23
CA SER A 75 -15.53 -5.27 3.42
C SER A 75 -15.57 -4.11 2.43
N ALA A 76 -16.23 -4.36 1.28
CA ALA A 76 -16.42 -3.38 0.21
C ALA A 76 -17.05 -2.06 0.66
N ASP A 77 -17.98 -2.14 1.62
CA ASP A 77 -18.79 -1.01 2.08
C ASP A 77 -18.12 -0.19 3.20
N ASN A 78 -16.92 -0.55 3.62
CA ASN A 78 -16.25 0.18 4.68
C ASN A 78 -15.74 1.54 4.17
N PRO A 79 -16.27 2.69 4.66
CA PRO A 79 -15.85 4.03 4.23
C PRO A 79 -14.38 4.33 4.54
N VAL A 80 -13.73 3.52 5.37
CA VAL A 80 -12.31 3.65 5.70
C VAL A 80 -11.42 3.53 4.47
N TRP A 81 -11.80 2.71 3.48
CA TRP A 81 -11.02 2.53 2.26
C TRP A 81 -10.93 3.80 1.41
N SER A 82 -12.01 4.57 1.33
CA SER A 82 -11.97 5.88 0.66
C SER A 82 -11.14 6.91 1.43
N LYS A 83 -11.12 6.85 2.77
CA LYS A 83 -10.23 7.68 3.60
C LYS A 83 -8.78 7.25 3.45
N PHE A 84 -8.54 5.93 3.45
CA PHE A 84 -7.22 5.35 3.21
C PHE A 84 -6.66 5.81 1.86
N ALA A 85 -7.40 5.60 0.77
CA ALA A 85 -6.96 5.95 -0.57
C ALA A 85 -6.62 7.46 -0.70
N ARG A 86 -7.41 8.34 -0.07
CA ARG A 86 -7.11 9.78 -0.03
C ARG A 86 -5.92 10.13 0.85
N GLY A 87 -5.85 9.54 2.05
CA GLY A 87 -4.83 9.85 3.04
C GLY A 87 -3.46 9.32 2.67
N MET A 88 -3.40 8.10 2.15
CA MET A 88 -2.15 7.39 1.90
C MET A 88 -1.50 7.70 0.55
N GLY A 89 -2.16 8.48 -0.31
CA GLY A 89 -1.61 8.83 -1.63
C GLY A 89 -0.22 9.48 -1.58
N SER A 90 0.03 10.33 -0.59
CA SER A 90 1.34 10.96 -0.40
C SER A 90 2.45 9.99 0.05
N PHE A 91 2.11 8.90 0.73
CA PHE A 91 3.07 7.86 1.12
C PHE A 91 3.36 6.89 -0.02
N THR A 92 2.33 6.52 -0.79
CA THR A 92 2.45 5.53 -1.87
C THR A 92 3.05 6.13 -3.15
N GLY A 93 2.89 7.44 -3.38
CA GLY A 93 3.35 8.09 -4.60
C GLY A 93 4.84 7.97 -4.86
N LEU A 94 5.69 8.10 -3.83
CA LEU A 94 7.14 7.93 -3.97
C LEU A 94 7.49 6.46 -4.27
N SER A 95 6.86 5.50 -3.57
CA SER A 95 7.06 4.08 -3.82
C SER A 95 6.62 3.69 -5.24
N ALA A 96 5.49 4.23 -5.72
CA ALA A 96 5.01 4.00 -7.09
C ALA A 96 6.02 4.48 -8.14
N LYS A 97 6.61 5.67 -7.93
CA LYS A 97 7.64 6.21 -8.81
C LYS A 97 8.92 5.36 -8.79
N ILE A 98 9.41 4.97 -7.62
CA ILE A 98 10.60 4.10 -7.49
C ILE A 98 10.36 2.77 -8.19
N LEU A 99 9.16 2.19 -8.07
CA LEU A 99 8.81 0.95 -8.77
C LEU A 99 8.81 1.14 -10.29
N ALA A 100 8.24 2.24 -10.80
CA ALA A 100 8.23 2.53 -12.24
C ALA A 100 9.65 2.71 -12.78
N ASP A 101 10.53 3.39 -12.02
CA ASP A 101 11.95 3.56 -12.37
C ASP A 101 12.68 2.20 -12.38
N GLU A 102 12.41 1.31 -11.43
CA GLU A 102 12.96 -0.06 -11.40
C GLU A 102 12.54 -0.87 -12.63
N ILE A 103 11.24 -0.85 -12.95
CA ILE A 103 10.69 -1.56 -14.11
C ILE A 103 11.23 -0.98 -15.42
N SER A 104 11.60 0.29 -15.47
CA SER A 104 12.23 0.92 -16.64
C SER A 104 13.60 0.32 -17.00
N GLY A 105 14.25 -0.34 -16.05
CA GLY A 105 15.47 -1.12 -16.26
C GLY A 105 15.25 -2.52 -16.82
N TRP A 106 14.01 -2.96 -17.01
CA TRP A 106 13.73 -4.29 -17.53
C TRP A 106 13.99 -4.40 -19.05
N PRO A 107 14.34 -5.61 -19.54
CA PRO A 107 14.63 -5.82 -20.97
C PRO A 107 13.45 -5.48 -21.89
N SER A 108 12.22 -5.64 -21.41
CA SER A 108 11.00 -5.35 -22.17
C SER A 108 10.01 -4.60 -21.29
N PRO A 109 9.45 -3.47 -21.77
CA PRO A 109 8.40 -2.76 -21.05
C PRO A 109 7.11 -3.60 -21.01
N PRO A 110 6.36 -3.59 -19.89
CA PRO A 110 5.07 -4.25 -19.83
C PRO A 110 4.05 -3.55 -20.75
N LYS A 111 3.25 -4.30 -21.48
CA LYS A 111 2.19 -3.78 -22.36
C LYS A 111 0.83 -3.81 -21.67
N LYS A 112 0.56 -4.84 -20.88
CA LYS A 112 -0.69 -5.01 -20.15
C LYS A 112 -0.40 -5.28 -18.68
N VAL A 113 -0.86 -4.41 -17.81
CA VAL A 113 -0.62 -4.45 -16.36
C VAL A 113 -1.92 -4.61 -15.61
N LEU A 114 -1.94 -5.52 -14.65
CA LEU A 114 -3.00 -5.67 -13.66
C LEU A 114 -2.54 -5.03 -12.34
N ASP A 115 -3.30 -4.07 -11.83
CA ASP A 115 -3.04 -3.39 -10.55
C ASP A 115 -4.11 -3.82 -9.55
N ILE A 116 -3.79 -4.77 -8.68
CA ILE A 116 -4.71 -5.37 -7.71
C ILE A 116 -4.68 -4.57 -6.41
N ALA A 117 -5.88 -4.26 -5.89
CA ALA A 117 -6.08 -3.34 -4.77
C ALA A 117 -5.43 -1.98 -5.07
N ALA A 118 -5.76 -1.45 -6.24
CA ALA A 118 -5.10 -0.30 -6.84
C ALA A 118 -5.17 0.97 -5.96
N GLY A 119 -6.12 1.05 -5.02
CA GLY A 119 -6.28 2.20 -4.15
C GLY A 119 -6.49 3.49 -4.94
N PRO A 120 -5.66 4.51 -4.73
CA PRO A 120 -5.70 5.75 -5.53
C PRO A 120 -5.17 5.58 -6.95
N GLY A 121 -4.74 4.37 -7.36
CA GLY A 121 -4.25 4.02 -8.69
C GLY A 121 -2.81 4.42 -9.00
N LEU A 122 -2.05 4.88 -8.00
CA LEU A 122 -0.76 5.55 -8.25
C LEU A 122 0.30 4.61 -8.87
N PHE A 123 0.32 3.34 -8.49
CA PHE A 123 1.28 2.38 -9.06
C PHE A 123 1.02 2.14 -10.54
N GLY A 124 -0.20 1.79 -10.93
CA GLY A 124 -0.57 1.65 -12.33
C GLY A 124 -0.39 2.94 -13.13
N ILE A 125 -0.73 4.09 -12.54
CA ILE A 125 -0.57 5.41 -13.19
C ILE A 125 0.91 5.73 -13.46
N GLU A 126 1.81 5.53 -12.49
CA GLU A 126 3.25 5.80 -12.71
C GLU A 126 3.85 4.84 -13.76
N ILE A 127 3.42 3.57 -13.81
CA ILE A 127 3.77 2.64 -14.89
C ILE A 127 3.25 3.16 -16.26
N ALA A 128 1.98 3.57 -16.33
CA ALA A 128 1.41 4.10 -17.57
C ALA A 128 2.10 5.39 -18.04
N LYS A 129 2.60 6.23 -17.14
CA LYS A 129 3.39 7.42 -17.47
C LYS A 129 4.78 7.05 -17.98
N ALA A 130 5.44 6.07 -17.36
CA ALA A 130 6.77 5.61 -17.76
C ALA A 130 6.73 4.90 -19.13
N PHE A 131 5.63 4.19 -19.43
CA PHE A 131 5.47 3.39 -20.64
C PHE A 131 4.21 3.81 -21.41
N PRO A 132 4.32 4.69 -22.42
CA PRO A 132 3.16 5.26 -23.12
C PRO A 132 2.24 4.26 -23.83
N SER A 133 2.70 3.05 -24.13
CA SER A 133 1.90 1.98 -24.78
C SER A 133 1.28 1.00 -23.80
N THR A 134 1.48 1.18 -22.49
CA THR A 134 0.98 0.26 -21.45
C THR A 134 -0.48 0.50 -21.16
N GLU A 135 -1.27 -0.57 -21.15
CA GLU A 135 -2.65 -0.59 -20.65
C GLU A 135 -2.68 -1.04 -19.20
N ILE A 136 -3.45 -0.35 -18.38
CA ILE A 136 -3.67 -0.68 -16.96
C ILE A 136 -5.09 -1.21 -16.76
N VAL A 137 -5.21 -2.31 -16.02
CA VAL A 137 -6.46 -2.82 -15.48
C VAL A 137 -6.37 -2.75 -13.96
N ALA A 138 -7.10 -1.84 -13.35
CA ALA A 138 -7.11 -1.64 -11.90
C ALA A 138 -8.29 -2.38 -11.27
N VAL A 139 -8.02 -3.17 -10.23
CA VAL A 139 -9.03 -3.91 -9.47
C VAL A 139 -9.09 -3.35 -8.05
N ASP A 140 -10.26 -2.94 -7.61
CA ASP A 140 -10.53 -2.48 -6.23
C ASP A 140 -12.04 -2.38 -5.98
N TRP A 141 -12.42 -1.91 -4.80
CA TRP A 141 -13.81 -1.56 -4.51
C TRP A 141 -14.29 -0.37 -5.34
N GLY A 142 -15.53 -0.41 -5.80
CA GLY A 142 -16.08 0.60 -6.71
C GLY A 142 -15.91 2.04 -6.21
N ALA A 143 -16.16 2.29 -4.91
CA ALA A 143 -15.98 3.61 -4.31
C ALA A 143 -14.53 4.10 -4.30
N VAL A 144 -13.56 3.19 -4.21
CA VAL A 144 -12.11 3.49 -4.27
C VAL A 144 -11.69 3.78 -5.70
N LEU A 145 -12.21 3.01 -6.66
CA LEU A 145 -11.90 3.17 -8.09
C LEU A 145 -12.33 4.52 -8.67
N GLU A 146 -13.33 5.18 -8.08
CA GLU A 146 -13.70 6.54 -8.50
C GLU A 146 -12.55 7.52 -8.27
N LEU A 147 -11.79 7.39 -7.18
CA LEU A 147 -10.60 8.19 -6.94
C LEU A 147 -9.47 7.84 -7.92
N SER A 148 -9.27 6.56 -8.17
CA SER A 148 -8.21 6.12 -9.09
C SER A 148 -8.47 6.61 -10.53
N LYS A 149 -9.71 6.59 -11.01
CA LYS A 149 -10.10 7.18 -12.31
C LYS A 149 -9.79 8.68 -12.38
N GLN A 150 -10.18 9.44 -11.34
CA GLN A 150 -9.88 10.88 -11.28
C GLN A 150 -8.37 11.15 -11.30
N ASN A 151 -7.58 10.31 -10.64
CA ASN A 151 -6.12 10.45 -10.66
C ASN A 151 -5.55 10.08 -12.03
N ALA A 152 -6.07 9.06 -12.71
CA ALA A 152 -5.69 8.70 -14.07
C ALA A 152 -6.02 9.83 -15.09
N GLU A 153 -7.19 10.46 -14.96
CA GLU A 153 -7.57 11.63 -15.75
C GLU A 153 -6.60 12.81 -15.54
N LYS A 154 -6.34 13.17 -14.29
CA LYS A 154 -5.40 14.25 -13.91
C LYS A 154 -3.98 13.98 -14.41
N SER A 155 -3.61 12.70 -14.52
CA SER A 155 -2.29 12.26 -14.97
C SER A 155 -2.20 12.07 -16.49
N GLY A 156 -3.30 12.25 -17.23
CA GLY A 156 -3.34 12.13 -18.69
C GLY A 156 -3.18 10.69 -19.22
N VAL A 157 -3.61 9.69 -18.43
CA VAL A 157 -3.51 8.26 -18.80
C VAL A 157 -4.86 7.54 -18.83
N ALA A 158 -5.97 8.27 -18.70
CA ALA A 158 -7.32 7.71 -18.60
C ALA A 158 -7.74 6.86 -19.81
N ASP A 159 -7.24 7.17 -20.98
CA ASP A 159 -7.48 6.43 -22.24
C ASP A 159 -6.96 4.98 -22.21
N ARG A 160 -5.99 4.71 -21.33
CA ARG A 160 -5.30 3.42 -21.14
C ARG A 160 -5.51 2.83 -19.74
N TYR A 161 -6.44 3.39 -18.96
CA TYR A 161 -6.72 3.00 -17.58
C TYR A 161 -8.14 2.47 -17.46
N ARG A 162 -8.28 1.16 -17.30
CA ARG A 162 -9.57 0.47 -17.12
C ARG A 162 -9.72 0.03 -15.67
N THR A 163 -10.96 -0.14 -15.21
CA THR A 163 -11.26 -0.55 -13.83
C THR A 163 -12.20 -1.73 -13.80
N ILE A 164 -12.00 -2.64 -12.84
CA ILE A 164 -12.89 -3.75 -12.51
C ILE A 164 -13.23 -3.63 -11.03
N ALA A 165 -14.51 -3.40 -10.72
CA ALA A 165 -14.96 -3.26 -9.34
C ALA A 165 -15.26 -4.62 -8.70
N GLY A 166 -14.69 -4.87 -7.53
CA GLY A 166 -14.96 -6.06 -6.72
C GLY A 166 -13.75 -6.59 -5.99
N SER A 167 -13.96 -7.71 -5.31
CA SER A 167 -12.88 -8.42 -4.59
C SER A 167 -11.88 -9.04 -5.57
N ALA A 168 -10.61 -8.87 -5.32
CA ALA A 168 -9.55 -9.54 -6.09
C ALA A 168 -9.67 -11.08 -6.08
N PHE A 169 -10.28 -11.64 -5.06
CA PHE A 169 -10.51 -13.09 -4.97
C PHE A 169 -11.60 -13.57 -5.91
N ASP A 170 -12.62 -12.71 -6.19
CA ASP A 170 -13.85 -13.11 -6.85
C ASP A 170 -13.94 -12.65 -8.31
N VAL A 171 -13.44 -11.45 -8.65
CA VAL A 171 -13.57 -10.89 -10.00
C VAL A 171 -12.75 -11.66 -11.03
N ASP A 172 -13.29 -11.76 -12.26
CA ASP A 172 -12.54 -12.21 -13.41
C ASP A 172 -11.89 -10.98 -14.11
N TRP A 173 -10.59 -10.97 -14.20
CA TRP A 173 -9.81 -9.95 -14.91
C TRP A 173 -9.28 -10.42 -16.26
N GLY A 174 -9.49 -11.71 -16.61
CA GLY A 174 -9.01 -12.30 -17.85
C GLY A 174 -7.48 -12.55 -17.85
N PRO A 175 -6.94 -13.06 -18.95
CA PRO A 175 -5.53 -13.45 -19.08
C PRO A 175 -4.66 -12.42 -19.80
N GLY A 176 -3.36 -12.73 -19.87
CA GLY A 176 -2.40 -12.08 -20.76
C GLY A 176 -1.72 -10.85 -20.18
N TYR A 177 -1.47 -10.84 -18.86
CA TYR A 177 -0.76 -9.75 -18.20
C TYR A 177 0.76 -9.95 -18.24
N ASP A 178 1.47 -8.92 -18.70
CA ASP A 178 2.95 -8.89 -18.65
C ASP A 178 3.45 -8.56 -17.25
N LEU A 179 2.63 -7.87 -16.46
CA LEU A 179 2.93 -7.49 -15.08
C LEU A 179 1.65 -7.50 -14.25
N VAL A 180 1.71 -8.11 -13.07
CA VAL A 180 0.68 -7.98 -12.04
C VAL A 180 1.29 -7.32 -10.82
N LEU A 181 0.65 -6.25 -10.36
CA LEU A 181 1.03 -5.47 -9.18
C LEU A 181 0.15 -5.85 -7.99
N LEU A 182 0.74 -5.99 -6.81
CA LEU A 182 0.11 -6.23 -5.52
C LEU A 182 0.64 -5.21 -4.49
N PRO A 183 0.33 -3.92 -4.63
CA PRO A 183 0.85 -2.92 -3.72
C PRO A 183 0.07 -2.89 -2.40
N ASN A 184 0.78 -3.10 -1.28
CA ASN A 184 0.22 -3.00 0.08
C ASN A 184 -1.05 -3.85 0.27
N PHE A 185 -1.04 -5.09 -0.21
CA PHE A 185 -2.23 -5.93 -0.21
C PHE A 185 -2.07 -7.24 0.55
N LEU A 186 -0.95 -7.96 0.38
CA LEU A 186 -0.75 -9.29 0.96
C LEU A 186 -0.80 -9.28 2.49
N HIS A 187 -0.34 -8.21 3.10
CA HIS A 187 -0.32 -8.07 4.56
C HIS A 187 -1.70 -8.06 5.24
N HIS A 188 -2.79 -7.95 4.48
CA HIS A 188 -4.15 -8.01 5.05
C HIS A 188 -4.63 -9.43 5.37
N PHE A 189 -3.99 -10.46 4.84
CA PHE A 189 -4.44 -11.83 4.87
C PHE A 189 -3.36 -12.75 5.45
N ASP A 190 -3.74 -13.97 5.86
CA ASP A 190 -2.80 -15.03 6.18
C ASP A 190 -2.29 -15.77 4.92
N LEU A 191 -1.38 -16.71 5.10
CA LEU A 191 -0.69 -17.40 4.01
C LEU A 191 -1.62 -18.14 3.01
N PRO A 192 -2.65 -18.91 3.44
CA PRO A 192 -3.45 -19.67 2.50
C PRO A 192 -4.20 -18.82 1.46
N PRO A 193 -4.97 -17.78 1.80
CA PRO A 193 -5.62 -16.93 0.80
C PRO A 193 -4.61 -16.16 -0.06
N CYS A 194 -3.46 -15.74 0.48
CA CYS A 194 -2.41 -15.13 -0.34
C CYS A 194 -1.88 -16.11 -1.40
N ALA A 195 -1.61 -17.36 -1.04
CA ALA A 195 -1.16 -18.38 -1.97
C ALA A 195 -2.22 -18.73 -3.02
N GLU A 196 -3.51 -18.74 -2.65
CA GLU A 196 -4.62 -18.93 -3.59
C GLU A 196 -4.70 -17.79 -4.60
N LEU A 197 -4.59 -16.55 -4.14
CA LEU A 197 -4.56 -15.39 -5.01
C LEU A 197 -3.36 -15.43 -5.97
N LEU A 198 -2.16 -15.76 -5.49
CA LEU A 198 -0.98 -15.90 -6.34
C LEU A 198 -1.16 -16.97 -7.40
N ARG A 199 -1.79 -18.12 -7.11
CA ARG A 199 -2.14 -19.14 -8.12
C ARG A 199 -3.08 -18.59 -9.19
N LYS A 200 -4.13 -17.86 -8.77
CA LYS A 200 -5.07 -17.19 -9.69
C LYS A 200 -4.34 -16.19 -10.60
N ILE A 201 -3.43 -15.40 -10.04
CA ILE A 201 -2.61 -14.43 -10.77
C ILE A 201 -1.70 -15.15 -11.76
N THR A 202 -0.98 -16.19 -11.34
CA THR A 202 -0.08 -16.97 -12.21
C THR A 202 -0.81 -17.51 -13.44
N ALA A 203 -2.04 -18.00 -13.27
CA ALA A 203 -2.86 -18.47 -14.38
C ALA A 203 -3.29 -17.35 -15.37
N SER A 204 -3.18 -16.09 -14.99
CA SER A 204 -3.53 -14.93 -15.83
C SER A 204 -2.33 -14.26 -16.51
N LEU A 205 -1.11 -14.68 -16.19
CA LEU A 205 0.10 -14.12 -16.77
C LEU A 205 0.26 -14.46 -18.26
N ALA A 206 0.90 -13.58 -19.00
CA ALA A 206 1.52 -13.87 -20.28
C ALA A 206 2.74 -14.80 -20.07
N ALA A 207 3.30 -15.37 -21.17
CA ALA A 207 4.40 -16.34 -21.10
C ALA A 207 5.61 -15.85 -20.28
N ASP A 208 5.96 -14.55 -20.40
CA ASP A 208 7.07 -13.93 -19.66
C ASP A 208 6.56 -12.95 -18.59
N GLY A 209 5.30 -13.10 -18.18
CA GLY A 209 4.65 -12.21 -17.22
C GLY A 209 5.26 -12.35 -15.81
N ARG A 210 5.22 -11.24 -15.06
CA ARG A 210 5.85 -11.13 -13.73
C ARG A 210 4.85 -10.69 -12.68
N ILE A 211 5.06 -11.13 -11.45
CA ILE A 211 4.28 -10.72 -10.28
C ILE A 211 5.18 -9.88 -9.38
N VAL A 212 4.78 -8.65 -9.10
CA VAL A 212 5.49 -7.73 -8.22
C VAL A 212 4.55 -7.24 -7.12
N ALA A 213 4.93 -7.50 -5.88
CA ALA A 213 4.29 -6.83 -4.75
C ALA A 213 5.19 -5.69 -4.24
N VAL A 214 4.56 -4.72 -3.60
CA VAL A 214 5.23 -3.69 -2.81
C VAL A 214 4.65 -3.76 -1.41
N ASP A 215 5.49 -4.07 -0.43
CA ASP A 215 5.03 -4.24 0.94
C ASP A 215 6.14 -3.95 1.96
N PHE A 216 5.79 -3.97 3.25
CA PHE A 216 6.72 -3.80 4.35
C PHE A 216 7.29 -5.17 4.75
N VAL A 217 8.59 -5.38 4.51
CA VAL A 217 9.25 -6.65 4.78
C VAL A 217 10.22 -6.50 5.95
N PRO A 218 9.89 -7.05 7.13
CA PRO A 218 10.84 -7.11 8.24
C PRO A 218 11.95 -8.13 7.96
N ASN A 219 13.10 -7.93 8.62
CA ASN A 219 14.16 -8.92 8.62
C ASN A 219 13.71 -10.20 9.35
N GLU A 220 14.51 -11.27 9.21
CA GLU A 220 14.21 -12.57 9.82
C GLU A 220 14.19 -12.54 11.36
N ASP A 221 14.78 -11.51 11.98
CA ASP A 221 14.72 -11.29 13.44
C ASP A 221 13.33 -10.83 13.92
N GLY A 222 12.45 -10.38 13.01
CA GLY A 222 11.09 -9.91 13.30
C GLY A 222 11.00 -8.57 14.05
N VAL A 223 12.14 -7.89 14.29
CA VAL A 223 12.21 -6.64 15.06
C VAL A 223 12.91 -5.51 14.31
N SER A 224 13.48 -5.78 13.17
CA SER A 224 14.13 -4.78 12.31
C SER A 224 13.73 -4.91 10.83
N PRO A 225 13.79 -3.86 10.01
CA PRO A 225 13.84 -2.46 10.44
C PRO A 225 12.61 -2.07 11.28
N PRO A 226 12.66 -1.00 12.10
CA PRO A 226 11.61 -0.72 13.08
C PRO A 226 10.21 -0.58 12.49
N PHE A 227 10.06 0.13 11.37
CA PHE A 227 8.73 0.38 10.80
C PHE A 227 8.08 -0.89 10.21
N PRO A 228 8.72 -1.67 9.31
CA PRO A 228 8.17 -2.94 8.84
C PRO A 228 7.83 -3.91 9.97
N ALA A 229 8.69 -4.02 10.99
CA ALA A 229 8.44 -4.90 12.12
C ALA A 229 7.23 -4.45 12.97
N ALA A 230 7.13 -3.15 13.28
CA ALA A 230 6.01 -2.59 14.03
C ALA A 230 4.68 -2.65 13.27
N PHE A 231 4.72 -2.65 11.93
CA PHE A 231 3.52 -2.71 11.09
C PHE A 231 2.71 -4.00 11.28
N SER A 232 3.35 -5.10 11.66
CA SER A 232 2.65 -6.33 12.04
C SER A 232 1.66 -6.13 13.21
N TRP A 233 1.97 -5.24 14.16
CA TRP A 233 1.05 -4.88 15.23
C TRP A 233 -0.20 -4.15 14.68
N GLU A 234 -0.02 -3.27 13.71
CA GLU A 234 -1.13 -2.58 13.05
C GLU A 234 -2.03 -3.58 12.31
N MET A 235 -1.45 -4.54 11.61
CA MET A 235 -2.21 -5.60 10.93
C MET A 235 -2.95 -6.51 11.92
N LEU A 236 -2.32 -6.90 13.01
CA LEU A 236 -2.97 -7.68 14.08
C LEU A 236 -4.20 -6.94 14.64
N ALA A 237 -4.10 -5.61 14.83
CA ALA A 237 -5.19 -4.82 15.39
C ALA A 237 -6.31 -4.52 14.38
N SER A 238 -6.02 -4.50 13.08
CA SER A 238 -6.97 -4.07 12.04
C SER A 238 -7.49 -5.20 11.15
N THR A 239 -6.88 -6.38 11.18
CA THR A 239 -7.26 -7.52 10.33
C THR A 239 -7.47 -8.80 11.15
N PRO A 240 -8.17 -9.80 10.63
CA PRO A 240 -8.33 -11.10 11.31
C PRO A 240 -7.03 -11.89 11.45
N ALA A 241 -6.12 -11.83 10.47
CA ALA A 241 -4.92 -12.68 10.42
C ALA A 241 -3.78 -12.07 9.58
N GLY A 242 -3.82 -10.76 9.30
CA GLY A 242 -2.78 -10.10 8.52
C GLY A 242 -1.51 -9.82 9.32
N GLN A 243 -0.40 -9.70 8.61
CA GLN A 243 0.92 -9.36 9.17
C GLN A 243 1.87 -8.82 8.11
N ALA A 244 2.93 -8.14 8.52
CA ALA A 244 4.07 -7.89 7.65
C ALA A 244 4.90 -9.18 7.53
N TYR A 245 5.05 -9.69 6.31
CA TYR A 245 5.72 -10.96 6.03
C TYR A 245 7.23 -10.80 5.90
N ARG A 246 8.00 -11.67 6.56
CA ARG A 246 9.45 -11.82 6.35
C ARG A 246 9.71 -12.49 5.00
N GLN A 247 10.93 -12.38 4.50
CA GLN A 247 11.29 -13.01 3.22
C GLN A 247 11.12 -14.54 3.24
N SER A 248 11.40 -15.20 4.37
CA SER A 248 11.17 -16.63 4.53
C SER A 248 9.69 -17.01 4.39
N GLU A 249 8.79 -16.22 4.99
CA GLU A 249 7.34 -16.43 4.91
C GLU A 249 6.78 -16.12 3.50
N LEU A 250 7.29 -15.07 2.83
CA LEU A 250 6.97 -14.79 1.43
C LEU A 250 7.45 -15.93 0.50
N THR A 251 8.61 -16.53 0.79
CA THR A 251 9.12 -17.67 0.05
C THR A 251 8.23 -18.90 0.24
N GLU A 252 7.72 -19.12 1.45
CA GLU A 252 6.75 -20.18 1.73
C GLU A 252 5.44 -19.93 0.98
N MET A 253 4.93 -18.70 1.01
CA MET A 253 3.74 -18.27 0.26
C MET A 253 3.89 -18.55 -1.25
N ALA A 254 5.04 -18.20 -1.83
CA ALA A 254 5.36 -18.46 -3.22
C ALA A 254 5.33 -19.96 -3.54
N LYS A 255 5.99 -20.79 -2.73
CA LYS A 255 5.99 -22.26 -2.88
C LYS A 255 4.60 -22.86 -2.80
N LEU A 256 3.78 -22.42 -1.85
CA LEU A 256 2.37 -22.85 -1.74
C LEU A 256 1.56 -22.47 -3.00
N ALA A 257 1.92 -21.38 -3.67
CA ALA A 257 1.32 -20.97 -4.94
C ALA A 257 1.87 -21.73 -6.17
N GLY A 258 2.92 -22.53 -6.02
CA GLY A 258 3.58 -23.23 -7.12
C GLY A 258 4.67 -22.41 -7.82
N LEU A 259 5.13 -21.33 -7.21
CA LEU A 259 6.21 -20.47 -7.67
C LEU A 259 7.57 -20.94 -7.09
N ALA A 260 8.68 -20.57 -7.73
CA ALA A 260 10.02 -21.02 -7.32
C ALA A 260 10.49 -20.31 -6.03
N GLY A 261 10.16 -19.03 -5.86
CA GLY A 261 10.58 -18.25 -4.71
C GLY A 261 10.27 -16.77 -4.82
N VAL A 262 11.01 -15.96 -4.04
CA VAL A 262 10.89 -14.51 -4.08
C VAL A 262 12.25 -13.85 -4.01
N THR A 263 12.39 -12.73 -4.71
CA THR A 263 13.47 -11.77 -4.53
C THR A 263 12.92 -10.52 -3.89
N VAL A 264 13.54 -10.06 -2.79
CA VAL A 264 13.14 -8.84 -2.05
C VAL A 264 14.19 -7.76 -2.21
N LYS A 265 13.78 -6.57 -2.63
CA LYS A 265 14.65 -5.40 -2.82
C LYS A 265 14.10 -4.20 -2.04
N PRO A 266 14.84 -3.66 -1.06
CA PRO A 266 14.43 -2.44 -0.35
C PRO A 266 14.23 -1.25 -1.31
N MET A 267 13.32 -0.33 -0.95
CA MET A 267 12.97 0.88 -1.71
C MET A 267 13.33 2.18 -0.96
N PRO A 268 14.60 2.43 -0.62
CA PRO A 268 14.95 3.65 0.10
C PRO A 268 14.62 4.92 -0.75
N PRO A 269 14.17 6.01 -0.12
CA PRO A 269 14.07 6.26 1.32
C PRO A 269 12.74 5.81 1.96
N THR A 270 11.91 5.05 1.26
CA THR A 270 10.66 4.52 1.80
C THR A 270 10.93 3.29 2.68
N PRO A 271 10.03 2.95 3.62
CA PRO A 271 10.16 1.72 4.41
C PRO A 271 9.71 0.46 3.66
N ALA A 272 9.20 0.59 2.44
CA ALA A 272 8.71 -0.52 1.63
C ALA A 272 9.83 -1.28 0.91
N SER A 273 9.49 -2.46 0.41
CA SER A 273 10.33 -3.28 -0.45
C SER A 273 9.56 -3.70 -1.70
N ILE A 274 10.28 -3.89 -2.81
CA ILE A 274 9.79 -4.59 -3.99
C ILE A 274 9.95 -6.07 -3.74
N ILE A 275 8.92 -6.85 -3.99
CA ILE A 275 8.89 -8.31 -3.87
C ILE A 275 8.58 -8.86 -5.24
N LEU A 276 9.55 -9.50 -5.88
CA LEU A 276 9.38 -10.20 -7.15
C LEU A 276 9.12 -11.67 -6.86
N PHE A 277 7.97 -12.18 -7.27
CA PHE A 277 7.64 -13.61 -7.22
C PHE A 277 8.10 -14.29 -8.50
N GLU A 278 8.78 -15.43 -8.38
CA GLU A 278 9.46 -16.17 -9.44
C GLU A 278 8.91 -17.59 -9.62
#